data_cd6288313174b9283062aef3472d3b31
#
_entry.id   cd6288313174b9283062aef3472d3b31
#
_cell.length_a   1.000
_cell.length_b   1.000
_cell.length_c   1.000
_cell.angle_alpha   90.00
_cell.angle_beta   90.00
_cell.angle_gamma   90.00
#
_symmetry.space_group_name_H-M   'P 1'
#
loop_
_entity.id
_entity.type
_entity.pdbx_description
1 polymer ?
#
loop_
_entity_poly.entity_id
_entity_poly.type
_entity_poly.pdbx_seq_one_letter_code
_entity_poly.pdbx_strand_id
1 'polypeptide(L)'
;MFKFRTLIVALLACSIGFIASSAQARDIWPPPARYDSGPLINPRYQTPVIEHLAPAQLAAACFGKHLACSFAEIGTPCTIYLPINGWQPMLRHEMGHCRGWPANHPR
;
A
#
# COMPACT_ATOMS: atom_id res chain seq x y z
N MET A 1 32.03 35.94 2.94
CA MET A 1 32.42 34.63 3.46
C MET A 1 31.29 33.86 4.12
N PHE A 2 30.25 34.49 4.61
CA PHE A 2 29.12 33.78 5.28
C PHE A 2 28.07 33.23 4.34
N LYS A 3 28.08 33.51 3.04
CA LYS A 3 27.06 33.07 2.09
C LYS A 3 27.29 31.67 1.50
N PHE A 4 28.48 31.09 1.66
CA PHE A 4 28.79 29.77 1.09
C PHE A 4 28.34 28.57 1.95
N ARG A 5 28.11 28.78 3.25
CA ARG A 5 27.69 27.68 4.14
C ARG A 5 26.20 27.30 4.01
N THR A 6 25.38 28.22 3.55
CA THR A 6 23.94 28.03 3.43
C THR A 6 23.57 27.25 2.17
N LEU A 7 24.38 27.26 1.12
CA LEU A 7 24.13 26.56 -0.14
C LEU A 7 24.39 25.06 -0.07
N ILE A 8 25.29 24.59 0.80
CA ILE A 8 25.65 23.17 0.93
C ILE A 8 24.55 22.39 1.66
N VAL A 9 23.84 23.03 2.60
CA VAL A 9 22.75 22.37 3.35
C VAL A 9 21.50 22.16 2.51
N ALA A 10 21.23 23.06 1.53
CA ALA A 10 20.07 22.94 0.64
C ALA A 10 20.21 21.79 -0.38
N LEU A 11 21.44 21.48 -0.81
CA LEU A 11 21.71 20.38 -1.76
C LEU A 11 21.59 18.99 -1.13
N LEU A 12 21.87 18.85 0.17
CA LEU A 12 21.72 17.59 0.90
C LEU A 12 20.26 17.22 1.18
N ALA A 13 19.38 18.22 1.33
CA ALA A 13 17.96 17.99 1.56
C ALA A 13 17.22 17.46 0.31
N CYS A 14 17.66 17.81 -0.90
CA CYS A 14 17.05 17.32 -2.16
C CYS A 14 17.39 15.86 -2.49
N SER A 15 18.53 15.34 -2.03
CA SER A 15 18.93 13.96 -2.35
C SER A 15 18.24 12.91 -1.48
N ILE A 16 17.71 13.27 -0.31
CA ILE A 16 16.98 12.36 0.59
C ILE A 16 15.55 12.10 0.11
N GLY A 17 14.91 13.03 -0.62
CA GLY A 17 13.56 12.92 -1.12
C GLY A 17 13.37 11.86 -2.24
N PHE A 18 14.44 11.50 -2.97
CA PHE A 18 14.37 10.53 -4.06
C PHE A 18 14.37 9.06 -3.62
N ILE A 19 14.89 8.74 -2.43
CA ILE A 19 15.03 7.35 -1.96
C ILE A 19 13.72 6.82 -1.38
N ALA A 20 12.83 7.69 -0.88
CA ALA A 20 11.59 7.30 -0.22
C ALA A 20 10.45 6.89 -1.18
N SER A 21 10.48 7.31 -2.48
CA SER A 21 9.35 7.11 -3.41
C SER A 21 9.34 5.76 -4.12
N SER A 22 10.49 5.05 -4.23
CA SER A 22 10.58 3.80 -4.99
C SER A 22 9.99 2.58 -4.28
N ALA A 23 9.97 2.55 -2.94
CA ALA A 23 9.45 1.42 -2.17
C ALA A 23 7.91 1.34 -2.18
N GLN A 24 7.21 2.48 -2.29
CA GLN A 24 5.76 2.57 -2.26
C GLN A 24 5.11 2.29 -3.62
N ALA A 25 5.86 2.34 -4.72
CA ALA A 25 5.34 2.09 -6.08
C ALA A 25 4.74 0.69 -6.24
N ARG A 26 5.18 -0.29 -5.46
CA ARG A 26 4.68 -1.67 -5.52
C ARG A 26 3.24 -1.81 -5.06
N ASP A 27 2.77 -0.92 -4.19
CA ASP A 27 1.42 -0.98 -3.64
C ASP A 27 0.33 -0.62 -4.67
N ILE A 28 0.72 -0.10 -5.82
CA ILE A 28 -0.19 0.20 -6.94
C ILE A 28 -0.09 -0.80 -8.09
N TRP A 29 0.77 -1.81 -8.01
CA TRP A 29 0.87 -2.82 -9.06
C TRP A 29 -0.41 -3.64 -9.14
N PRO A 30 -0.96 -3.85 -10.35
CA PRO A 30 -2.08 -4.76 -10.48
C PRO A 30 -1.63 -6.19 -10.18
N PRO A 31 -2.50 -7.02 -9.60
CA PRO A 31 -2.18 -8.42 -9.39
C PRO A 31 -2.07 -9.16 -10.72
N PRO A 32 -1.38 -10.32 -10.75
CA PRO A 32 -1.44 -11.22 -11.90
C PRO A 32 -2.88 -11.62 -12.25
N ALA A 33 -3.12 -11.98 -13.50
CA ALA A 33 -4.46 -12.26 -14.01
C ALA A 33 -5.25 -13.26 -13.13
N ARG A 34 -4.60 -14.28 -12.60
CA ARG A 34 -5.24 -15.29 -11.74
C ARG A 34 -5.77 -14.73 -10.42
N TYR A 35 -5.28 -13.57 -9.97
CA TYR A 35 -5.70 -12.89 -8.74
C TYR A 35 -6.46 -11.59 -8.99
N ASP A 36 -6.66 -11.22 -10.25
CA ASP A 36 -7.31 -9.96 -10.63
C ASP A 36 -8.84 -10.08 -10.73
N SER A 37 -9.35 -11.28 -10.65
CA SER A 37 -10.78 -11.58 -10.67
C SER A 37 -11.06 -12.88 -9.93
N GLY A 38 -12.33 -13.21 -9.77
CA GLY A 38 -12.75 -14.44 -9.13
C GLY A 38 -13.03 -14.30 -7.64
N PRO A 39 -13.30 -15.42 -6.96
CA PRO A 39 -13.72 -15.40 -5.57
C PRO A 39 -12.57 -15.02 -4.62
N LEU A 40 -12.93 -14.49 -3.45
CA LEU A 40 -11.99 -14.26 -2.37
C LEU A 40 -11.55 -15.59 -1.77
N ILE A 41 -10.35 -15.59 -1.16
CA ILE A 41 -9.73 -16.80 -0.59
C ILE A 41 -10.60 -17.48 0.47
N ASN A 42 -11.41 -16.70 1.19
CA ASN A 42 -12.28 -17.23 2.22
C ASN A 42 -13.68 -17.47 1.66
N PRO A 43 -14.12 -18.74 1.45
CA PRO A 43 -15.41 -19.02 0.82
C PRO A 43 -16.61 -18.45 1.57
N ARG A 44 -16.50 -18.29 2.88
CA ARG A 44 -17.57 -17.81 3.74
C ARG A 44 -17.76 -16.30 3.67
N TYR A 45 -16.69 -15.55 3.30
CA TYR A 45 -16.67 -14.12 3.32
C TYR A 45 -16.25 -13.57 1.95
N GLN A 46 -17.20 -13.41 1.05
CA GLN A 46 -16.95 -12.96 -0.32
C GLN A 46 -17.02 -11.44 -0.48
N THR A 47 -17.32 -10.71 0.59
CA THR A 47 -17.31 -9.24 0.61
C THR A 47 -16.19 -8.76 1.54
N PRO A 48 -15.23 -7.99 1.05
CA PRO A 48 -14.17 -7.44 1.90
C PRO A 48 -14.72 -6.33 2.80
N VAL A 49 -14.09 -6.14 3.94
CA VAL A 49 -14.29 -4.96 4.79
C VAL A 49 -13.29 -3.90 4.31
N ILE A 50 -13.77 -2.76 3.87
CA ILE A 50 -12.95 -1.68 3.35
C ILE A 50 -13.07 -0.46 4.26
N GLU A 51 -11.94 0.02 4.77
CA GLU A 51 -11.87 1.21 5.61
C GLU A 51 -10.92 2.25 4.99
N HIS A 52 -11.40 3.49 4.90
CA HIS A 52 -10.61 4.64 4.47
C HIS A 52 -10.09 5.38 5.69
N LEU A 53 -8.77 5.50 5.81
CA LEU A 53 -8.11 6.03 6.99
C LEU A 53 -7.31 7.28 6.67
N ALA A 54 -7.27 8.21 7.66
CA ALA A 54 -6.37 9.35 7.61
C ALA A 54 -4.90 8.88 7.64
N PRO A 55 -3.94 9.72 7.17
CA PRO A 55 -2.55 9.28 7.03
C PRO A 55 -1.92 8.64 8.27
N ALA A 56 -2.13 9.23 9.44
CA ALA A 56 -1.56 8.68 10.68
C ALA A 56 -2.19 7.33 11.08
N GLN A 57 -3.50 7.19 10.88
CA GLN A 57 -4.23 5.95 11.16
C GLN A 57 -3.84 4.85 10.16
N LEU A 58 -3.69 5.22 8.88
CA LEU A 58 -3.25 4.29 7.84
C LEU A 58 -1.84 3.77 8.12
N ALA A 59 -0.92 4.67 8.49
CA ALA A 59 0.43 4.30 8.86
C ALA A 59 0.45 3.32 10.03
N ALA A 60 -0.37 3.54 11.05
CA ALA A 60 -0.49 2.64 12.19
C ALA A 60 -1.07 1.27 11.78
N ALA A 61 -2.13 1.25 10.97
CA ALA A 61 -2.78 0.02 10.51
C ALA A 61 -1.88 -0.80 9.57
N CYS A 62 -1.08 -0.14 8.73
CA CYS A 62 -0.23 -0.77 7.70
C CYS A 62 1.26 -0.78 8.06
N PHE A 63 1.62 -0.61 9.32
CA PHE A 63 3.00 -0.65 9.82
C PHE A 63 3.95 0.38 9.19
N GLY A 64 3.42 1.53 8.75
CA GLY A 64 4.19 2.67 8.25
C GLY A 64 4.89 2.50 6.90
N LYS A 65 4.77 1.34 6.24
CA LYS A 65 5.55 1.01 5.03
C LYS A 65 4.76 1.03 3.73
N HIS A 66 3.44 1.16 3.79
CA HIS A 66 2.57 0.95 2.65
C HIS A 66 1.62 2.11 2.44
N LEU A 67 1.21 2.31 1.17
CA LEU A 67 0.14 3.24 0.80
C LEU A 67 -1.24 2.70 1.15
N ALA A 68 -1.35 1.39 1.27
CA ALA A 68 -2.54 0.63 1.65
C ALA A 68 -2.10 -0.73 2.16
N CYS A 69 -2.99 -1.47 2.78
CA CYS A 69 -2.71 -2.86 3.16
C CYS A 69 -4.00 -3.68 3.28
N SER A 70 -3.82 -5.00 3.30
CA SER A 70 -4.91 -5.95 3.46
C SER A 70 -4.51 -7.08 4.41
N PHE A 71 -5.52 -7.62 5.08
CA PHE A 71 -5.37 -8.78 5.98
C PHE A 71 -6.37 -9.85 5.57
N ALA A 72 -5.86 -10.93 5.00
CA ALA A 72 -6.65 -12.05 4.50
C ALA A 72 -6.45 -13.28 5.40
N GLU A 73 -7.07 -13.29 6.56
CA GLU A 73 -7.01 -14.40 7.49
C GLU A 73 -8.16 -15.40 7.24
N ILE A 74 -7.87 -16.69 7.41
CA ILE A 74 -8.88 -17.73 7.30
C ILE A 74 -9.87 -17.59 8.47
N GLY A 75 -11.16 -17.60 8.17
CA GLY A 75 -12.22 -17.52 9.17
C GLY A 75 -12.72 -16.11 9.46
N THR A 76 -12.13 -15.09 8.84
CA THR A 76 -12.57 -13.69 8.94
C THR A 76 -12.70 -13.06 7.55
N PRO A 77 -13.51 -11.99 7.38
CA PRO A 77 -13.52 -11.24 6.14
C PRO A 77 -12.13 -10.65 5.84
N CYS A 78 -11.77 -10.57 4.56
CA CYS A 78 -10.58 -9.83 4.17
C CYS A 78 -10.77 -8.35 4.47
N THR A 79 -9.87 -7.75 5.22
CA THR A 79 -9.92 -6.33 5.58
C THR A 79 -8.92 -5.54 4.76
N ILE A 80 -9.37 -4.45 4.14
CA ILE A 80 -8.55 -3.57 3.33
C ILE A 80 -8.54 -2.18 3.96
N TYR A 81 -7.36 -1.65 4.20
CA TYR A 81 -7.15 -0.28 4.65
C TYR A 81 -6.61 0.58 3.51
N LEU A 82 -7.32 1.65 3.18
CA LEU A 82 -7.03 2.55 2.08
C LEU A 82 -6.91 3.99 2.59
N PRO A 83 -6.18 4.85 1.88
CA PRO A 83 -6.21 6.28 2.17
C PRO A 83 -7.58 6.87 1.81
N ILE A 84 -7.89 8.02 2.40
CA ILE A 84 -9.15 8.75 2.12
C ILE A 84 -9.18 9.22 0.67
N ASN A 85 -8.04 9.65 0.12
CA ASN A 85 -7.93 10.16 -1.25
C ASN A 85 -6.95 9.30 -2.07
N GLY A 86 -7.20 9.19 -3.37
CA GLY A 86 -6.29 8.52 -4.29
C GLY A 86 -6.18 7.02 -4.09
N TRP A 87 -7.19 6.39 -3.54
CA TRP A 87 -7.21 4.98 -3.16
C TRP A 87 -7.44 4.01 -4.33
N GLN A 88 -7.93 4.51 -5.46
CA GLN A 88 -8.39 3.66 -6.56
C GLN A 88 -7.36 2.65 -7.08
N PRO A 89 -6.10 3.04 -7.35
CA PRO A 89 -5.11 2.07 -7.84
C PRO A 89 -4.75 1.03 -6.78
N MET A 90 -4.77 1.39 -5.50
CA MET A 90 -4.44 0.45 -4.43
C MET A 90 -5.53 -0.58 -4.17
N LEU A 91 -6.80 -0.24 -4.39
CA LEU A 91 -7.91 -1.17 -4.15
C LEU A 91 -7.75 -2.45 -4.98
N ARG A 92 -7.42 -2.33 -6.26
CA ARG A 92 -7.22 -3.48 -7.14
C ARG A 92 -6.07 -4.37 -6.66
N HIS A 93 -4.98 -3.75 -6.25
CA HIS A 93 -3.82 -4.43 -5.67
C HIS A 93 -4.22 -5.23 -4.41
N GLU A 94 -4.87 -4.58 -3.45
CA GLU A 94 -5.28 -5.19 -2.19
C GLU A 94 -6.34 -6.28 -2.37
N MET A 95 -7.26 -6.11 -3.33
CA MET A 95 -8.20 -7.17 -3.71
C MET A 95 -7.50 -8.41 -4.22
N GLY A 96 -6.37 -8.28 -4.91
CA GLY A 96 -5.54 -9.41 -5.30
C GLY A 96 -5.08 -10.24 -4.10
N HIS A 97 -4.64 -9.59 -3.04
CA HIS A 97 -4.27 -10.27 -1.79
C HIS A 97 -5.48 -10.96 -1.14
N CYS A 98 -6.65 -10.36 -1.20
CA CYS A 98 -7.88 -10.98 -0.72
C CYS A 98 -8.26 -12.24 -1.50
N ARG A 99 -7.77 -12.39 -2.73
CA ARG A 99 -7.93 -13.59 -3.57
C ARG A 99 -6.81 -14.61 -3.42
N GLY A 100 -5.86 -14.36 -2.55
CA GLY A 100 -4.76 -15.26 -2.25
C GLY A 100 -3.41 -14.90 -2.86
N TRP A 101 -3.28 -13.74 -3.50
CA TRP A 101 -1.98 -13.29 -3.99
C TRP A 101 -1.02 -13.11 -2.80
N PRO A 102 0.11 -13.83 -2.79
CA PRO A 102 1.03 -13.77 -1.65
C PRO A 102 1.64 -12.39 -1.43
N ALA A 103 1.96 -12.09 -0.17
CA ALA A 103 2.48 -10.79 0.24
C ALA A 103 3.81 -10.41 -0.42
N ASN A 104 4.59 -11.37 -0.89
CA ASN A 104 5.84 -11.12 -1.62
C ASN A 104 5.63 -10.81 -3.11
N HIS A 105 4.39 -10.70 -3.57
CA HIS A 105 4.00 -10.27 -4.91
C HIS A 105 4.59 -11.11 -6.05
N PRO A 106 4.48 -12.45 -6.03
CA PRO A 106 4.96 -13.27 -7.14
C PRO A 106 4.15 -13.00 -8.41
N ARG A 107 4.82 -13.07 -9.56
CA ARG A 107 4.21 -12.85 -10.87
C ARG A 107 4.20 -14.10 -11.73
#